data_4504b64c91a22ff94c74b2f116891132
#
_entry.id   4504b64c91a22ff94c74b2f116891132
#
_cell.length_a   1.000
_cell.length_b   1.000
_cell.length_c   1.000
_cell.angle_alpha   90.00
_cell.angle_beta   90.00
_cell.angle_gamma   90.00
#
_symmetry.space_group_name_H-M   'P 1'
#
loop_
_entity.id
_entity.type
_entity.pdbx_description
1 polymer ?
#
loop_
_entity_poly.entity_id
_entity_poly.type
_entity_poly.pdbx_seq_one_letter_code
_entity_poly.pdbx_strand_id
1 'polypeptide(L)'
;IISQSGETSDTLAALKLAKSRGVPVLAIVNVVGSSIARAADYVMYTYAGPEIAVASTKAYMVQMCVLYLFALRLAYARGRLSEAETRRFTAQLLRAPEVIKPRLADCEQIKYLASRYVNTQSCFFIGRGFDYALSLEGSLKLKEISYVHSDAYAAGELKHGTISLITDGVPVIALATQKQVYEKTISNAKETRSRGARVLLFTTKDAVVPE
;
A
#
# COMPACT_ATOMS: atom_id res chain seq x y z
N ILE A 1 6.22 -7.68 15.06
CA ILE A 1 7.21 -7.29 14.04
C ILE A 1 6.89 -7.93 12.70
N ILE A 2 7.31 -7.29 11.61
CA ILE A 2 7.02 -7.75 10.24
C ILE A 2 8.34 -7.79 9.46
N SER A 3 8.61 -8.89 8.78
CA SER A 3 9.78 -9.02 7.90
C SER A 3 9.49 -10.08 6.83
N GLN A 4 9.73 -9.77 5.56
CA GLN A 4 9.55 -10.74 4.49
C GLN A 4 10.55 -11.90 4.62
N SER A 5 11.86 -11.60 4.70
CA SER A 5 12.92 -12.60 4.80
C SER A 5 13.01 -13.23 6.20
N GLY A 6 12.60 -12.51 7.24
CA GLY A 6 12.83 -12.88 8.62
C GLY A 6 14.31 -12.85 9.06
N GLU A 7 15.18 -12.21 8.26
CA GLU A 7 16.63 -12.10 8.51
C GLU A 7 17.08 -10.61 8.64
N THR A 8 16.14 -9.66 8.64
CA THR A 8 16.47 -8.23 8.75
C THR A 8 17.11 -7.94 10.10
N SER A 9 18.38 -7.54 10.09
CA SER A 9 19.21 -7.37 11.30
C SER A 9 18.62 -6.40 12.32
N ASP A 10 18.15 -5.23 11.86
CA ASP A 10 17.57 -4.22 12.73
C ASP A 10 16.25 -4.69 13.35
N THR A 11 15.42 -5.39 12.59
CA THR A 11 14.17 -5.98 13.08
C THR A 11 14.46 -7.07 14.12
N LEU A 12 15.49 -7.89 13.90
CA LEU A 12 15.92 -8.91 14.86
C LEU A 12 16.49 -8.28 16.14
N ALA A 13 17.21 -7.16 16.02
CA ALA A 13 17.71 -6.42 17.18
C ALA A 13 16.56 -5.83 18.01
N ALA A 14 15.55 -5.25 17.35
CA ALA A 14 14.34 -4.75 18.00
C ALA A 14 13.57 -5.88 18.72
N LEU A 15 13.47 -7.07 18.11
CA LEU A 15 12.87 -8.25 18.72
C LEU A 15 13.62 -8.63 20.01
N LYS A 16 14.95 -8.76 19.94
CA LYS A 16 15.78 -9.11 21.09
C LYS A 16 15.64 -8.10 22.24
N LEU A 17 15.59 -6.81 21.90
CA LEU A 17 15.37 -5.74 22.88
C LEU A 17 13.99 -5.84 23.54
N ALA A 18 12.92 -6.10 22.78
CA ALA A 18 11.59 -6.30 23.35
C ALA A 18 11.57 -7.49 24.33
N LYS A 19 12.13 -8.62 23.92
CA LYS A 19 12.22 -9.84 24.77
C LYS A 19 13.05 -9.63 26.02
N SER A 20 14.16 -8.90 25.95
CA SER A 20 14.99 -8.59 27.13
C SER A 20 14.25 -7.75 28.18
N ARG A 21 13.16 -7.07 27.76
CA ARG A 21 12.25 -6.31 28.64
C ARG A 21 11.00 -7.08 29.04
N GLY A 22 10.93 -8.38 28.76
CA GLY A 22 9.78 -9.23 29.09
C GLY A 22 8.55 -9.00 28.21
N VAL A 23 8.69 -8.33 27.06
CA VAL A 23 7.57 -8.08 26.14
C VAL A 23 7.45 -9.25 25.16
N PRO A 24 6.30 -9.94 25.09
CA PRO A 24 6.07 -10.99 24.11
C PRO A 24 6.02 -10.44 22.69
N VAL A 25 6.61 -11.16 21.75
CA VAL A 25 6.74 -10.72 20.36
C VAL A 25 5.99 -11.66 19.42
N LEU A 26 5.05 -11.09 18.65
CA LEU A 26 4.45 -11.71 17.48
C LEU A 26 5.23 -11.29 16.23
N ALA A 27 5.68 -12.26 15.44
CA ALA A 27 6.33 -12.04 14.15
C ALA A 27 5.40 -12.43 12.99
N ILE A 28 5.34 -11.57 11.97
CA ILE A 28 4.73 -11.87 10.67
C ILE A 28 5.88 -12.00 9.68
N VAL A 29 6.13 -13.20 9.18
CA VAL A 29 7.28 -13.50 8.30
C VAL A 29 6.88 -14.43 7.16
N ASN A 30 7.63 -14.39 6.06
CA ASN A 30 7.38 -15.29 4.94
C ASN A 30 8.27 -16.56 5.00
N VAL A 31 9.53 -16.40 5.41
CA VAL A 31 10.48 -17.53 5.40
C VAL A 31 10.35 -18.36 6.68
N VAL A 32 9.92 -19.60 6.50
CA VAL A 32 9.80 -20.58 7.60
C VAL A 32 11.19 -20.87 8.18
N GLY A 33 11.29 -20.88 9.50
CA GLY A 33 12.53 -21.17 10.20
C GLY A 33 13.60 -20.07 10.13
N SER A 34 13.24 -18.86 9.68
CA SER A 34 14.13 -17.70 9.71
C SER A 34 14.53 -17.29 11.14
N SER A 35 15.58 -16.48 11.26
CA SER A 35 16.11 -16.05 12.57
C SER A 35 15.06 -15.33 13.42
N ILE A 36 14.23 -14.47 12.80
CA ILE A 36 13.13 -13.80 13.47
C ILE A 36 12.05 -14.82 13.89
N ALA A 37 11.69 -15.77 13.00
CA ALA A 37 10.70 -16.79 13.32
C ALA A 37 11.12 -17.67 14.51
N ARG A 38 12.41 -18.04 14.58
CA ARG A 38 12.93 -18.84 15.69
C ARG A 38 13.01 -18.06 17.01
N ALA A 39 13.22 -16.75 16.93
CA ALA A 39 13.40 -15.91 18.11
C ALA A 39 12.09 -15.35 18.69
N ALA A 40 11.02 -15.26 17.90
CA ALA A 40 9.71 -14.75 18.31
C ALA A 40 8.96 -15.73 19.21
N ASP A 41 8.06 -15.20 20.06
CA ASP A 41 7.19 -16.04 20.91
C ASP A 41 6.00 -16.60 20.12
N TYR A 42 5.51 -15.85 19.14
CA TYR A 42 4.42 -16.24 18.24
C TYR A 42 4.79 -15.88 16.81
N VAL A 43 4.37 -16.73 15.86
CA VAL A 43 4.67 -16.54 14.44
C VAL A 43 3.41 -16.71 13.59
N MET A 44 3.20 -15.78 12.67
CA MET A 44 2.24 -15.91 11.57
C MET A 44 3.03 -15.91 10.26
N TYR A 45 2.93 -16.99 9.49
CA TYR A 45 3.57 -17.08 8.18
C TYR A 45 2.67 -16.54 7.08
N THR A 46 3.26 -15.78 6.15
CA THR A 46 2.51 -15.22 5.02
C THR A 46 2.31 -16.20 3.88
N TYR A 47 3.18 -17.21 3.77
CA TYR A 47 3.16 -18.24 2.70
C TYR A 47 3.10 -17.65 1.27
N ALA A 48 3.73 -16.49 1.06
CA ALA A 48 3.80 -15.86 -0.26
C ALA A 48 4.70 -16.62 -1.26
N GLY A 49 5.38 -17.67 -0.81
CA GLY A 49 6.40 -18.35 -1.58
C GLY A 49 7.68 -17.52 -1.72
N PRO A 50 8.65 -17.93 -2.54
CA PRO A 50 9.89 -17.19 -2.75
C PRO A 50 9.61 -15.81 -3.35
N GLU A 51 10.13 -14.75 -2.74
CA GLU A 51 10.16 -13.39 -3.31
C GLU A 51 11.50 -13.25 -4.03
N ILE A 52 11.45 -13.17 -5.36
CA ILE A 52 12.65 -13.13 -6.21
C ILE A 52 13.07 -11.69 -6.49
N ALA A 53 12.08 -10.78 -6.60
CA ALA A 53 12.36 -9.38 -6.84
C ALA A 53 12.87 -8.69 -5.58
N VAL A 54 13.87 -7.81 -5.73
CA VAL A 54 14.34 -6.94 -4.65
C VAL A 54 13.21 -6.01 -4.17
N ALA A 55 12.49 -5.41 -5.13
CA ALA A 55 11.26 -4.69 -4.85
C ALA A 55 10.15 -5.66 -4.47
N SER A 56 9.85 -5.75 -3.17
CA SER A 56 8.80 -6.64 -2.66
C SER A 56 7.44 -6.29 -3.27
N THR A 57 6.78 -7.26 -3.91
CA THR A 57 5.49 -7.08 -4.58
C THR A 57 4.40 -7.92 -3.93
N LYS A 58 4.36 -9.22 -4.22
CA LYS A 58 3.35 -10.14 -3.65
C LYS A 58 3.46 -10.25 -2.13
N ALA A 59 4.67 -10.17 -1.57
CA ALA A 59 4.88 -10.27 -0.13
C ALA A 59 4.16 -9.13 0.62
N TYR A 60 4.18 -7.89 0.10
CA TYR A 60 3.42 -6.78 0.66
C TYR A 60 1.91 -7.08 0.71
N MET A 61 1.32 -7.53 -0.41
CA MET A 61 -0.10 -7.84 -0.48
C MET A 61 -0.50 -8.94 0.51
N VAL A 62 0.32 -9.99 0.63
CA VAL A 62 0.03 -11.09 1.56
C VAL A 62 0.24 -10.66 3.02
N GLN A 63 1.22 -9.81 3.32
CA GLN A 63 1.36 -9.20 4.66
C GLN A 63 0.13 -8.41 5.03
N MET A 64 -0.43 -7.61 4.11
CA MET A 64 -1.67 -6.88 4.34
C MET A 64 -2.84 -7.84 4.63
N CYS A 65 -2.97 -8.94 3.88
CA CYS A 65 -3.98 -9.97 4.16
C CYS A 65 -3.84 -10.56 5.56
N VAL A 66 -2.63 -10.90 5.98
CA VAL A 66 -2.36 -11.43 7.34
C VAL A 66 -2.72 -10.40 8.40
N LEU A 67 -2.38 -9.13 8.19
CA LEU A 67 -2.75 -8.04 9.10
C LEU A 67 -4.27 -7.85 9.20
N TYR A 68 -5.00 -7.92 8.09
CA TYR A 68 -6.47 -7.90 8.10
C TYR A 68 -7.05 -9.08 8.88
N LEU A 69 -6.56 -10.30 8.66
CA LEU A 69 -7.00 -11.48 9.39
C LEU A 69 -6.71 -11.36 10.89
N PHE A 70 -5.53 -10.86 11.25
CA PHE A 70 -5.16 -10.60 12.64
C PHE A 70 -6.09 -9.56 13.29
N ALA A 71 -6.33 -8.44 12.61
CA ALA A 71 -7.23 -7.38 13.10
C ALA A 71 -8.67 -7.89 13.26
N LEU A 72 -9.18 -8.67 12.30
CA LEU A 72 -10.52 -9.29 12.39
C LEU A 72 -10.61 -10.27 13.57
N ARG A 73 -9.60 -11.12 13.75
CA ARG A 73 -9.55 -12.04 14.88
C ARG A 73 -9.50 -11.32 16.22
N LEU A 74 -8.70 -10.25 16.31
CA LEU A 74 -8.59 -9.44 17.52
C LEU A 74 -9.91 -8.72 17.82
N ALA A 75 -10.55 -8.14 16.81
CA ALA A 75 -11.84 -7.46 16.95
C ALA A 75 -12.94 -8.43 17.41
N TYR A 76 -12.98 -9.64 16.83
CA TYR A 76 -13.89 -10.70 17.25
C TYR A 76 -13.64 -11.14 18.69
N ALA A 77 -12.38 -11.41 19.05
CA ALA A 77 -12.00 -11.83 20.40
C ALA A 77 -12.33 -10.78 21.48
N ARG A 78 -12.37 -9.49 21.08
CA ARG A 78 -12.75 -8.37 21.97
C ARG A 78 -14.24 -8.02 21.92
N GLY A 79 -15.06 -8.80 21.24
CA GLY A 79 -16.51 -8.57 21.10
C GLY A 79 -16.85 -7.30 20.30
N ARG A 80 -15.92 -6.80 19.45
CA ARG A 80 -16.14 -5.63 18.58
C ARG A 80 -16.75 -5.98 17.24
N LEU A 81 -16.66 -7.23 16.83
CA LEU A 81 -17.31 -7.79 15.66
C LEU A 81 -18.03 -9.07 16.04
N SER A 82 -19.22 -9.26 15.48
CA SER A 82 -19.95 -10.52 15.54
C SER A 82 -19.29 -11.57 14.64
N GLU A 83 -19.65 -12.83 14.84
CA GLU A 83 -19.20 -13.92 13.96
C GLU A 83 -19.65 -13.70 12.51
N ALA A 84 -20.87 -13.23 12.29
CA ALA A 84 -21.40 -12.96 10.96
C ALA A 84 -20.62 -11.86 10.24
N GLU A 85 -20.28 -10.77 10.92
CA GLU A 85 -19.46 -9.71 10.37
C GLU A 85 -18.04 -10.20 10.05
N THR A 86 -17.43 -10.97 10.94
CA THR A 86 -16.10 -11.56 10.73
C THR A 86 -16.11 -12.46 9.50
N ARG A 87 -17.10 -13.34 9.35
CA ARG A 87 -17.27 -14.20 8.17
C ARG A 87 -17.44 -13.39 6.89
N ARG A 88 -18.22 -12.30 6.93
CA ARG A 88 -18.44 -11.42 5.78
C ARG A 88 -17.12 -10.78 5.31
N PHE A 89 -16.32 -10.23 6.21
CA PHE A 89 -15.02 -9.65 5.87
C PHE A 89 -14.03 -10.69 5.34
N THR A 90 -13.97 -11.86 5.98
CA THR A 90 -13.11 -12.96 5.51
C THR A 90 -13.50 -13.42 4.10
N ALA A 91 -14.80 -13.53 3.81
CA ALA A 91 -15.26 -13.86 2.48
C ALA A 91 -14.86 -12.83 1.41
N GLN A 92 -14.83 -11.53 1.77
CA GLN A 92 -14.34 -10.49 0.86
C GLN A 92 -12.84 -10.63 0.57
N LEU A 93 -12.02 -10.97 1.57
CA LEU A 93 -10.60 -11.24 1.36
C LEU A 93 -10.37 -12.44 0.45
N LEU A 94 -11.16 -13.51 0.61
CA LEU A 94 -11.09 -14.70 -0.24
C LEU A 94 -11.48 -14.42 -1.70
N ARG A 95 -12.33 -13.43 -1.95
CA ARG A 95 -12.74 -13.01 -3.31
C ARG A 95 -11.72 -12.07 -3.97
N ALA A 96 -10.80 -11.47 -3.22
CA ALA A 96 -9.86 -10.50 -3.77
C ALA A 96 -9.09 -11.02 -5.00
N PRO A 97 -8.56 -12.26 -5.03
CA PRO A 97 -7.86 -12.79 -6.21
C PRO A 97 -8.73 -12.83 -7.48
N GLU A 98 -10.02 -13.13 -7.34
CA GLU A 98 -10.97 -13.19 -8.46
C GLU A 98 -11.22 -11.80 -9.07
N VAL A 99 -11.17 -10.76 -8.24
CA VAL A 99 -11.33 -9.37 -8.69
C VAL A 99 -10.05 -8.82 -9.29
N ILE A 100 -8.90 -9.16 -8.72
CA ILE A 100 -7.59 -8.66 -9.13
C ILE A 100 -7.13 -9.30 -10.46
N LYS A 101 -7.30 -10.61 -10.61
CA LYS A 101 -6.82 -11.36 -11.78
C LYS A 101 -7.25 -10.77 -13.14
N PRO A 102 -8.53 -10.44 -13.38
CA PRO A 102 -8.93 -9.83 -14.64
C PRO A 102 -8.31 -8.45 -14.88
N ARG A 103 -8.05 -7.70 -13.80
CA ARG A 103 -7.43 -6.36 -13.89
C ARG A 103 -5.96 -6.43 -14.28
N LEU A 104 -5.25 -7.43 -13.77
CA LEU A 104 -3.86 -7.67 -14.15
C LEU A 104 -3.74 -8.22 -15.57
N ALA A 105 -4.75 -8.94 -16.06
CA ALA A 105 -4.77 -9.44 -17.45
C ALA A 105 -5.02 -8.32 -18.48
N ASP A 106 -5.76 -7.26 -18.09
CA ASP A 106 -6.08 -6.11 -18.96
C ASP A 106 -5.36 -4.85 -18.43
N CYS A 107 -4.09 -4.72 -18.73
CA CYS A 107 -3.27 -3.58 -18.34
C CYS A 107 -2.79 -2.71 -19.54
N GLU A 108 -3.34 -2.91 -20.72
CA GLU A 108 -2.91 -2.17 -21.94
C GLU A 108 -3.10 -0.66 -21.81
N GLN A 109 -4.22 -0.22 -21.22
CA GLN A 109 -4.43 1.20 -20.94
C GLN A 109 -3.38 1.77 -20.00
N ILE A 110 -3.00 1.01 -18.97
CA ILE A 110 -1.98 1.45 -17.98
C ILE A 110 -0.61 1.50 -18.67
N LYS A 111 -0.27 0.51 -19.50
CA LYS A 111 0.98 0.50 -20.29
C LYS A 111 1.04 1.70 -21.23
N TYR A 112 -0.04 1.99 -21.96
CA TYR A 112 -0.12 3.16 -22.83
C TYR A 112 0.07 4.46 -22.04
N LEU A 113 -0.61 4.62 -20.91
CA LEU A 113 -0.42 5.80 -20.05
C LEU A 113 1.03 5.90 -19.56
N ALA A 114 1.61 4.81 -19.06
CA ALA A 114 2.98 4.77 -18.57
C ALA A 114 4.00 5.13 -19.68
N SER A 115 3.78 4.66 -20.92
CA SER A 115 4.67 4.96 -22.04
C SER A 115 4.82 6.45 -22.34
N ARG A 116 3.83 7.26 -21.98
CA ARG A 116 3.87 8.72 -22.14
C ARG A 116 4.79 9.44 -21.15
N TYR A 117 5.24 8.72 -20.11
CA TYR A 117 6.03 9.27 -19.00
C TYR A 117 7.40 8.60 -18.85
N VAL A 118 7.87 7.85 -19.85
CA VAL A 118 9.16 7.12 -19.77
C VAL A 118 10.37 8.03 -19.54
N ASN A 119 10.27 9.30 -19.92
CA ASN A 119 11.34 10.28 -19.76
C ASN A 119 11.13 11.20 -18.55
N THR A 120 10.11 10.93 -17.71
CA THR A 120 9.90 11.76 -16.52
C THR A 120 10.99 11.51 -15.50
N GLN A 121 11.41 12.58 -14.82
CA GLN A 121 12.43 12.48 -13.75
C GLN A 121 11.82 12.50 -12.35
N SER A 122 10.57 12.97 -12.26
CA SER A 122 9.85 13.01 -10.99
C SER A 122 8.37 12.67 -11.18
N CYS A 123 7.78 12.09 -10.17
CA CYS A 123 6.37 11.72 -10.13
C CYS A 123 5.85 11.89 -8.70
N PHE A 124 4.62 12.35 -8.57
CA PHE A 124 3.99 12.50 -7.26
C PHE A 124 2.79 11.57 -7.13
N PHE A 125 2.62 11.02 -5.94
CA PHE A 125 1.44 10.26 -5.56
C PHE A 125 0.66 11.05 -4.52
N ILE A 126 -0.66 11.12 -4.67
CA ILE A 126 -1.52 11.78 -3.69
C ILE A 126 -2.74 10.90 -3.37
N GLY A 127 -3.15 10.93 -2.12
CA GLY A 127 -4.34 10.23 -1.65
C GLY A 127 -4.76 10.71 -0.27
N ARG A 128 -5.90 10.23 0.21
CA ARG A 128 -6.38 10.50 1.57
C ARG A 128 -6.68 9.18 2.29
N GLY A 129 -6.48 9.12 3.60
CA GLY A 129 -6.75 7.92 4.38
C GLY A 129 -5.98 6.70 3.85
N PHE A 130 -6.66 5.61 3.52
CA PHE A 130 -6.02 4.40 2.99
C PHE A 130 -5.40 4.61 1.61
N ASP A 131 -5.96 5.49 0.78
CA ASP A 131 -5.37 5.83 -0.52
C ASP A 131 -4.01 6.52 -0.37
N TYR A 132 -3.80 7.29 0.71
CA TYR A 132 -2.48 7.85 1.02
C TYR A 132 -1.48 6.76 1.42
N ALA A 133 -1.89 5.81 2.26
CA ALA A 133 -1.03 4.69 2.63
C ALA A 133 -0.61 3.86 1.39
N LEU A 134 -1.55 3.63 0.46
CA LEU A 134 -1.26 2.96 -0.81
C LEU A 134 -0.38 3.82 -1.73
N SER A 135 -0.54 5.15 -1.70
CA SER A 135 0.31 6.10 -2.43
C SER A 135 1.78 6.02 -1.98
N LEU A 136 2.03 5.85 -0.69
CA LEU A 136 3.39 5.65 -0.15
C LEU A 136 4.04 4.39 -0.74
N GLU A 137 3.30 3.28 -0.77
CA GLU A 137 3.80 2.02 -1.37
C GLU A 137 4.00 2.16 -2.88
N GLY A 138 3.06 2.79 -3.60
CA GLY A 138 3.19 3.03 -5.03
C GLY A 138 4.41 3.88 -5.37
N SER A 139 4.65 4.96 -4.63
CA SER A 139 5.84 5.80 -4.76
C SER A 139 7.13 5.01 -4.48
N LEU A 140 7.15 4.18 -3.43
CA LEU A 140 8.28 3.31 -3.12
C LEU A 140 8.57 2.34 -4.27
N LYS A 141 7.56 1.64 -4.79
CA LYS A 141 7.72 0.71 -5.91
C LYS A 141 8.23 1.39 -7.17
N LEU A 142 7.74 2.59 -7.47
CA LEU A 142 8.23 3.36 -8.63
C LEU A 142 9.72 3.69 -8.47
N LYS A 143 10.15 4.17 -7.31
CA LYS A 143 11.57 4.44 -7.03
C LYS A 143 12.45 3.20 -7.19
N GLU A 144 12.04 2.08 -6.59
CA GLU A 144 12.82 0.85 -6.57
C GLU A 144 13.00 0.23 -7.97
N ILE A 145 11.98 0.35 -8.84
CA ILE A 145 11.95 -0.32 -10.12
C ILE A 145 12.48 0.56 -11.26
N SER A 146 12.12 1.86 -11.25
CA SER A 146 12.38 2.76 -12.37
C SER A 146 13.48 3.79 -12.11
N TYR A 147 13.90 3.95 -10.84
CA TYR A 147 14.82 5.02 -10.38
C TYR A 147 14.29 6.44 -10.59
N VAL A 148 13.01 6.59 -10.97
CA VAL A 148 12.35 7.90 -11.04
C VAL A 148 12.16 8.43 -9.63
N HIS A 149 12.56 9.69 -9.40
CA HIS A 149 12.27 10.35 -8.13
C HIS A 149 10.76 10.41 -7.90
N SER A 150 10.31 9.91 -6.76
CA SER A 150 8.88 9.86 -6.48
C SER A 150 8.60 10.13 -5.01
N ASP A 151 7.62 10.96 -4.75
CA ASP A 151 7.13 11.25 -3.42
C ASP A 151 5.61 11.05 -3.31
N ALA A 152 5.17 10.62 -2.13
CA ALA A 152 3.76 10.49 -1.82
C ALA A 152 3.36 11.46 -0.72
N TYR A 153 2.25 12.17 -0.94
CA TYR A 153 1.71 13.14 0.01
C TYR A 153 0.27 12.84 0.36
N ALA A 154 -0.09 13.07 1.61
CA ALA A 154 -1.50 13.21 1.95
C ALA A 154 -2.06 14.40 1.16
N ALA A 155 -3.07 14.14 0.32
CA ALA A 155 -3.52 15.11 -0.68
C ALA A 155 -3.88 16.49 -0.07
N GLY A 156 -4.42 16.51 1.16
CA GLY A 156 -4.74 17.76 1.86
C GLY A 156 -3.52 18.54 2.34
N GLU A 157 -2.39 17.86 2.56
CA GLU A 157 -1.17 18.47 3.07
C GLU A 157 -0.31 19.09 1.96
N LEU A 158 -0.53 18.69 0.72
CA LEU A 158 0.26 19.15 -0.43
C LEU A 158 0.30 20.69 -0.53
N LYS A 159 -0.83 21.35 -0.28
CA LYS A 159 -0.97 22.82 -0.34
C LYS A 159 -0.14 23.59 0.70
N HIS A 160 0.35 22.92 1.75
CA HIS A 160 1.09 23.55 2.85
C HIS A 160 2.60 23.70 2.57
N GLY A 161 2.99 23.69 1.30
CA GLY A 161 4.39 23.94 0.88
C GLY A 161 4.80 23.09 -0.31
N THR A 162 4.66 21.78 -0.23
CA THR A 162 5.17 20.84 -1.23
C THR A 162 4.47 20.93 -2.59
N ILE A 163 3.33 21.60 -2.69
CA ILE A 163 2.68 21.91 -3.96
C ILE A 163 3.55 22.80 -4.88
N SER A 164 4.55 23.50 -4.32
CA SER A 164 5.54 24.24 -5.10
C SER A 164 6.41 23.35 -5.99
N LEU A 165 6.54 22.07 -5.68
CA LEU A 165 7.25 21.09 -6.48
C LEU A 165 6.46 20.63 -7.73
N ILE A 166 5.18 20.98 -7.78
CA ILE A 166 4.32 20.67 -8.92
C ILE A 166 4.62 21.70 -10.02
N THR A 167 5.26 21.23 -11.07
CA THR A 167 5.60 22.01 -12.27
C THR A 167 4.86 21.50 -13.49
N ASP A 168 4.91 22.26 -14.58
CA ASP A 168 4.22 21.92 -15.82
C ASP A 168 4.67 20.54 -16.36
N GLY A 169 3.70 19.72 -16.73
CA GLY A 169 3.93 18.38 -17.29
C GLY A 169 4.26 17.29 -16.29
N VAL A 170 4.54 17.61 -15.01
CA VAL A 170 4.88 16.57 -14.02
C VAL A 170 3.70 15.61 -13.77
N PRO A 171 3.91 14.28 -13.82
CA PRO A 171 2.84 13.34 -13.53
C PRO A 171 2.48 13.32 -12.03
N VAL A 172 1.20 13.40 -11.75
CA VAL A 172 0.60 13.23 -10.42
C VAL A 172 -0.37 12.07 -10.46
N ILE A 173 -0.08 11.00 -9.73
CA ILE A 173 -0.95 9.85 -9.58
C ILE A 173 -1.85 10.09 -8.36
N ALA A 174 -3.14 10.31 -8.62
CA ALA A 174 -4.14 10.56 -7.59
C ALA A 174 -4.98 9.31 -7.34
N LEU A 175 -4.95 8.80 -6.11
CA LEU A 175 -5.79 7.69 -5.68
C LEU A 175 -7.03 8.24 -4.97
N ALA A 176 -8.22 7.94 -5.50
CA ALA A 176 -9.50 8.44 -5.03
C ALA A 176 -10.54 7.30 -5.00
N THR A 177 -10.30 6.30 -4.16
CA THR A 177 -11.16 5.11 -4.07
C THR A 177 -12.11 5.14 -2.88
N GLN A 178 -11.86 6.02 -1.89
CA GLN A 178 -12.65 6.11 -0.68
C GLN A 178 -13.76 7.15 -0.81
N LYS A 179 -15.00 6.68 -0.80
CA LYS A 179 -16.22 7.48 -0.99
C LYS A 179 -16.30 8.70 -0.06
N GLN A 180 -15.90 8.54 1.20
CA GLN A 180 -16.02 9.56 2.25
C GLN A 180 -15.10 10.77 2.03
N VAL A 181 -14.02 10.60 1.29
CA VAL A 181 -13.02 11.65 1.03
C VAL A 181 -12.81 11.91 -0.46
N TYR A 182 -13.65 11.30 -1.30
CA TYR A 182 -13.54 11.37 -2.75
C TYR A 182 -13.49 12.82 -3.27
N GLU A 183 -14.51 13.61 -2.97
CA GLU A 183 -14.59 15.00 -3.44
C GLU A 183 -13.39 15.84 -3.00
N LYS A 184 -12.91 15.63 -1.76
CA LYS A 184 -11.73 16.33 -1.24
C LYS A 184 -10.47 15.93 -1.99
N THR A 185 -10.32 14.64 -2.33
CA THR A 185 -9.19 14.15 -3.12
C THR A 185 -9.23 14.71 -4.54
N ILE A 186 -10.41 14.74 -5.17
CA ILE A 186 -10.61 15.35 -6.50
C ILE A 186 -10.27 16.84 -6.48
N SER A 187 -10.71 17.58 -5.45
CA SER A 187 -10.35 19.00 -5.30
C SER A 187 -8.82 19.19 -5.25
N ASN A 188 -8.10 18.36 -4.49
CA ASN A 188 -6.64 18.43 -4.45
C ASN A 188 -5.99 18.04 -5.78
N ALA A 189 -6.53 17.05 -6.49
CA ALA A 189 -6.06 16.69 -7.83
C ALA A 189 -6.23 17.85 -8.83
N LYS A 190 -7.36 18.57 -8.75
CA LYS A 190 -7.59 19.79 -9.54
C LYS A 190 -6.60 20.91 -9.20
N GLU A 191 -6.24 21.07 -7.93
CA GLU A 191 -5.21 22.01 -7.50
C GLU A 191 -3.84 21.70 -8.15
N THR A 192 -3.45 20.43 -8.23
CA THR A 192 -2.20 20.05 -8.93
C THR A 192 -2.32 20.29 -10.44
N ARG A 193 -3.47 19.96 -11.04
CA ARG A 193 -3.73 20.20 -12.47
C ARG A 193 -3.66 21.69 -12.83
N SER A 194 -4.18 22.58 -11.98
CA SER A 194 -4.12 24.03 -12.21
C SER A 194 -2.69 24.60 -12.22
N ARG A 195 -1.72 23.84 -11.69
CA ARG A 195 -0.29 24.16 -11.73
C ARG A 195 0.45 23.50 -12.91
N GLY A 196 -0.29 22.88 -13.83
CA GLY A 196 0.27 22.25 -15.02
C GLY A 196 0.56 20.75 -14.87
N ALA A 197 0.27 20.13 -13.71
CA ALA A 197 0.47 18.68 -13.55
C ALA A 197 -0.37 17.86 -14.55
N ARG A 198 0.18 16.74 -14.96
CA ARG A 198 -0.52 15.67 -15.67
C ARG A 198 -1.12 14.71 -14.66
N VAL A 199 -2.41 14.86 -14.37
CA VAL A 199 -3.08 14.03 -13.35
C VAL A 199 -3.54 12.70 -13.95
N LEU A 200 -3.10 11.60 -13.33
CA LEU A 200 -3.57 10.23 -13.57
C LEU A 200 -4.46 9.84 -12.38
N LEU A 201 -5.76 9.74 -12.62
CA LEU A 201 -6.73 9.46 -11.57
C LEU A 201 -7.09 7.97 -11.53
N PHE A 202 -6.84 7.33 -10.38
CA PHE A 202 -7.32 5.99 -10.07
C PHE A 202 -8.53 6.08 -9.14
N THR A 203 -9.66 5.58 -9.62
CA THR A 203 -10.94 5.67 -8.90
C THR A 203 -11.80 4.44 -9.14
N THR A 204 -12.94 4.37 -8.45
CA THR A 204 -13.94 3.29 -8.64
C THR A 204 -14.77 3.55 -9.90
N LYS A 205 -15.36 2.49 -10.46
CA LYS A 205 -16.20 2.59 -11.68
C LYS A 205 -17.41 3.52 -11.54
N ASP A 206 -17.94 3.62 -10.32
CA ASP A 206 -19.16 4.38 -10.02
C ASP A 206 -18.86 5.86 -9.68
N ALA A 207 -17.57 6.24 -9.72
CA ALA A 207 -17.18 7.60 -9.40
C ALA A 207 -17.49 8.54 -10.57
N VAL A 208 -18.17 9.63 -10.27
CA VAL A 208 -18.34 10.73 -11.22
C VAL A 208 -17.01 11.49 -11.29
N VAL A 209 -16.31 11.37 -12.41
CA VAL A 209 -15.07 12.12 -12.66
C VAL A 209 -15.47 13.49 -13.21
N PRO A 210 -15.22 14.60 -12.49
CA PRO A 210 -15.49 15.94 -13.02
C PRO A 210 -14.52 16.26 -14.16
N GLU A 211 -14.99 16.97 -15.15
CA GLU A 211 -14.21 17.50 -16.28
C GLU A 211 -13.03 18.37 -15.85
#